data_d19b004e57ddb89a4f728a6fdefd1cf8
#
_entry.id   d19b004e57ddb89a4f728a6fdefd1cf8
#
_cell.length_a   1.000
_cell.length_b   1.000
_cell.length_c   1.000
_cell.angle_alpha   90.00
_cell.angle_beta   90.00
_cell.angle_gamma   90.00
#
_symmetry.space_group_name_H-M   'P 1'
#
loop_
_entity.id
_entity.type
_entity.pdbx_description
1 polymer ?
#
loop_
_entity_poly.entity_id
_entity_poly.type
_entity_poly.pdbx_seq_one_letter_code
_entity_poly.pdbx_strand_id
1 'polypeptide(L)'
;MKKGVSMIVLTVAISVMVVLITSSVIVGSTAIKTAQYEEFLSQVSRTADSVNQYIVKNEKLPTDGTIVSGNSLGENFLAELKTKNDLNNKLYLIDVNLLEDATIKRGQGTVMDKNVFVVAENTNNVYYIKGFKYKGKVYFGLKSEVYESKSKELGYVWRME
;
A
#
# COMPACT_ATOMS: atom_id res chain seq x y z
N MET A 1 38.07 41.04 -30.65
CA MET A 1 36.62 41.37 -30.63
C MET A 1 35.88 40.28 -29.92
N LYS A 2 35.39 40.55 -28.71
CA LYS A 2 34.51 39.62 -27.97
C LYS A 2 33.12 39.70 -28.62
N LYS A 3 32.71 38.66 -29.37
CA LYS A 3 31.35 38.57 -29.91
C LYS A 3 30.42 38.31 -28.71
N GLY A 4 29.61 39.33 -28.38
CA GLY A 4 28.56 39.15 -27.37
C GLY A 4 27.58 38.04 -27.82
N VAL A 5 27.25 37.16 -26.93
CA VAL A 5 26.21 36.14 -27.17
C VAL A 5 24.92 36.92 -27.44
N SER A 6 24.27 36.65 -28.57
CA SER A 6 23.00 37.29 -28.92
C SER A 6 21.96 36.98 -27.83
N MET A 7 21.20 37.98 -27.39
CA MET A 7 20.12 37.83 -26.43
C MET A 7 19.14 36.69 -26.82
N ILE A 8 18.93 36.53 -28.11
CA ILE A 8 18.09 35.48 -28.69
C ILE A 8 18.67 34.08 -28.39
N VAL A 9 19.98 33.89 -28.58
CA VAL A 9 20.66 32.62 -28.31
C VAL A 9 20.60 32.30 -26.81
N LEU A 10 20.77 33.28 -25.94
CA LEU A 10 20.65 33.09 -24.50
C LEU A 10 19.22 32.69 -24.07
N THR A 11 18.21 33.36 -24.63
CA THR A 11 16.80 33.05 -24.34
C THR A 11 16.43 31.66 -24.79
N VAL A 12 16.86 31.24 -25.98
CA VAL A 12 16.63 29.89 -26.51
C VAL A 12 17.33 28.84 -25.63
N ALA A 13 18.58 29.09 -25.24
CA ALA A 13 19.32 28.15 -24.38
C ALA A 13 18.64 27.96 -23.02
N ILE A 14 18.17 29.05 -22.38
CA ILE A 14 17.43 28.96 -21.13
C ILE A 14 16.10 28.19 -21.30
N SER A 15 15.37 28.46 -22.38
CA SER A 15 14.10 27.78 -22.65
C SER A 15 14.30 26.28 -22.84
N VAL A 16 15.33 25.86 -23.58
CA VAL A 16 15.68 24.44 -23.75
C VAL A 16 16.07 23.79 -22.43
N MET A 17 16.87 24.47 -21.59
CA MET A 17 17.25 23.96 -20.26
C MET A 17 16.03 23.75 -19.35
N VAL A 18 15.09 24.69 -19.34
CA VAL A 18 13.86 24.57 -18.54
C VAL A 18 13.05 23.36 -18.98
N VAL A 19 12.90 23.14 -20.30
CA VAL A 19 12.16 21.96 -20.81
C VAL A 19 12.86 20.66 -20.44
N LEU A 20 14.18 20.59 -20.53
CA LEU A 20 14.95 19.39 -20.17
C LEU A 20 14.85 19.07 -18.68
N ILE A 21 14.94 20.10 -17.82
CA ILE A 21 14.84 19.93 -16.35
C ILE A 21 13.43 19.43 -15.99
N THR A 22 12.38 20.05 -16.51
CA THR A 22 10.99 19.65 -16.19
C THR A 22 10.70 18.23 -16.66
N SER A 23 11.15 17.83 -17.84
CA SER A 23 10.99 16.47 -18.34
C SER A 23 11.70 15.44 -17.45
N SER A 24 12.92 15.72 -17.02
CA SER A 24 13.71 14.82 -16.15
C SER A 24 13.06 14.63 -14.78
N VAL A 25 12.50 15.68 -14.18
CA VAL A 25 11.82 15.61 -12.88
C VAL A 25 10.55 14.75 -12.95
N ILE A 26 9.76 14.91 -14.01
CA ILE A 26 8.51 14.12 -14.18
C ILE A 26 8.82 12.63 -14.33
N VAL A 27 9.79 12.28 -15.16
CA VAL A 27 10.19 10.87 -15.38
C VAL A 27 10.77 10.28 -14.09
N GLY A 28 11.64 11.01 -13.38
CA GLY A 28 12.24 10.56 -12.12
C GLY A 28 11.19 10.31 -11.03
N SER A 29 10.23 11.21 -10.87
CA SER A 29 9.16 11.04 -9.86
C SER A 29 8.25 9.84 -10.13
N THR A 30 7.98 9.55 -11.40
CA THR A 30 7.18 8.39 -11.81
C THR A 30 7.94 7.09 -11.55
N ALA A 31 9.23 7.04 -11.90
CA ALA A 31 10.08 5.87 -11.64
C ALA A 31 10.18 5.55 -10.14
N ILE A 32 10.36 6.56 -9.29
CA ILE A 32 10.40 6.39 -7.83
C ILE A 32 9.07 5.83 -7.31
N LYS A 33 7.93 6.37 -7.73
CA LYS A 33 6.60 5.86 -7.32
C LYS A 33 6.36 4.43 -7.79
N THR A 34 6.82 4.06 -8.97
CA THR A 34 6.73 2.69 -9.48
C THR A 34 7.59 1.75 -8.63
N ALA A 35 8.83 2.12 -8.33
CA ALA A 35 9.72 1.33 -7.48
C ALA A 35 9.14 1.13 -6.05
N GLN A 36 8.55 2.18 -5.48
CA GLN A 36 7.88 2.09 -4.16
C GLN A 36 6.65 1.18 -4.20
N TYR A 37 5.90 1.16 -5.30
CA TYR A 37 4.77 0.27 -5.49
C TYR A 37 5.22 -1.19 -5.61
N GLU A 38 6.26 -1.47 -6.38
CA GLU A 38 6.85 -2.81 -6.52
C GLU A 38 7.42 -3.31 -5.17
N GLU A 39 8.08 -2.42 -4.43
CA GLU A 39 8.53 -2.72 -3.06
C GLU A 39 7.34 -3.07 -2.15
N PHE A 40 6.25 -2.28 -2.21
CA PHE A 40 5.05 -2.57 -1.45
C PHE A 40 4.47 -3.95 -1.78
N LEU A 41 4.32 -4.29 -3.06
CA LEU A 41 3.83 -5.62 -3.48
C LEU A 41 4.75 -6.75 -3.01
N SER A 42 6.06 -6.55 -3.10
CA SER A 42 7.05 -7.50 -2.60
C SER A 42 6.91 -7.71 -1.08
N GLN A 43 6.73 -6.66 -0.30
CA GLN A 43 6.53 -6.75 1.15
C GLN A 43 5.24 -7.50 1.51
N VAL A 44 4.14 -7.22 0.81
CA VAL A 44 2.86 -7.93 1.01
C VAL A 44 3.00 -9.42 0.65
N SER A 45 3.65 -9.74 -0.47
CA SER A 45 3.88 -11.13 -0.89
C SER A 45 4.70 -11.90 0.14
N ARG A 46 5.82 -11.33 0.57
CA ARG A 46 6.67 -11.95 1.60
C ARG A 46 5.92 -12.17 2.91
N THR A 47 5.14 -11.18 3.35
CA THR A 47 4.32 -11.33 4.54
C THR A 47 3.30 -12.46 4.39
N ALA A 48 2.62 -12.55 3.25
CA ALA A 48 1.66 -13.62 3.00
C ALA A 48 2.32 -15.00 2.95
N ASP A 49 3.49 -15.11 2.31
CA ASP A 49 4.25 -16.35 2.25
C ASP A 49 4.74 -16.78 3.64
N SER A 50 5.25 -15.83 4.45
CA SER A 50 5.70 -16.10 5.82
C SER A 50 4.54 -16.48 6.75
N VAL A 51 3.38 -15.85 6.59
CA VAL A 51 2.15 -16.24 7.32
C VAL A 51 1.74 -17.66 6.98
N ASN A 52 1.72 -18.02 5.68
CA ASN A 52 1.37 -19.37 5.26
C ASN A 52 2.38 -20.42 5.79
N GLN A 53 3.68 -20.12 5.75
CA GLN A 53 4.72 -20.97 6.33
C GLN A 53 4.54 -21.15 7.83
N TYR A 54 4.23 -20.08 8.54
CA TYR A 54 3.98 -20.11 9.98
C TYR A 54 2.74 -20.99 10.31
N ILE A 55 1.64 -20.84 9.54
CA ILE A 55 0.42 -21.63 9.71
C ILE A 55 0.71 -23.11 9.48
N VAL A 56 1.43 -23.45 8.42
CA VAL A 56 1.81 -24.86 8.12
C VAL A 56 2.68 -25.46 9.23
N LYS A 57 3.59 -24.67 9.82
CA LYS A 57 4.52 -25.14 10.87
C LYS A 57 3.85 -25.24 12.24
N ASN A 58 2.94 -24.33 12.57
CA ASN A 58 2.42 -24.16 13.93
C ASN A 58 0.92 -24.45 14.07
N GLU A 59 0.21 -24.71 12.98
CA GLU A 59 -1.24 -24.94 12.91
C GLU A 59 -2.09 -23.81 13.55
N LYS A 60 -1.54 -22.58 13.55
CA LYS A 60 -2.18 -21.38 14.10
C LYS A 60 -1.75 -20.13 13.36
N LEU A 61 -2.52 -19.05 13.49
CA LEU A 61 -2.19 -17.75 12.94
C LEU A 61 -1.03 -17.09 13.70
N PRO A 62 -0.14 -16.33 13.03
CA PRO A 62 0.93 -15.56 13.68
C PRO A 62 0.38 -14.27 14.30
N THR A 63 -0.34 -14.38 15.39
CA THR A 63 -1.03 -13.29 16.08
C THR A 63 -0.95 -13.45 17.58
N ASP A 64 -1.02 -12.34 18.31
CA ASP A 64 -1.22 -12.31 19.76
C ASP A 64 -2.70 -12.44 20.19
N GLY A 65 -3.61 -12.63 19.21
CA GLY A 65 -5.06 -12.69 19.44
C GLY A 65 -5.77 -11.34 19.29
N THR A 66 -5.05 -10.26 19.00
CA THR A 66 -5.66 -8.94 18.81
C THR A 66 -6.52 -8.92 17.54
N ILE A 67 -7.82 -8.65 17.71
CA ILE A 67 -8.77 -8.50 16.60
C ILE A 67 -8.87 -7.02 16.23
N VAL A 68 -8.74 -6.72 14.94
CA VAL A 68 -8.93 -5.37 14.43
C VAL A 68 -10.40 -5.15 14.14
N SER A 69 -11.04 -4.26 14.90
CA SER A 69 -12.46 -3.94 14.76
C SER A 69 -12.73 -2.87 13.69
N GLY A 70 -14.01 -2.81 13.23
CA GLY A 70 -14.45 -1.91 12.17
C GLY A 70 -14.15 -0.42 12.40
N ASN A 71 -14.09 0.06 13.64
CA ASN A 71 -13.78 1.46 13.97
C ASN A 71 -12.34 1.89 13.56
N SER A 72 -11.43 0.93 13.41
CA SER A 72 -10.05 1.17 13.00
C SER A 72 -9.86 1.12 11.48
N LEU A 73 -10.88 0.68 10.75
CA LEU A 73 -10.83 0.44 9.32
C LEU A 73 -11.31 1.67 8.54
N GLY A 74 -10.68 1.97 7.43
CA GLY A 74 -11.15 3.01 6.52
C GLY A 74 -12.14 2.46 5.48
N GLU A 75 -12.99 3.32 4.93
CA GLU A 75 -14.01 2.94 3.93
C GLU A 75 -13.42 2.17 2.73
N ASN A 76 -12.29 2.60 2.19
CA ASN A 76 -11.64 1.93 1.07
C ASN A 76 -11.17 0.51 1.44
N PHE A 77 -10.70 0.31 2.67
CA PHE A 77 -10.31 -1.01 3.15
C PHE A 77 -11.50 -1.96 3.28
N LEU A 78 -12.62 -1.45 3.75
CA LEU A 78 -13.86 -2.23 3.84
C LEU A 78 -14.39 -2.60 2.47
N ALA A 79 -14.25 -1.71 1.48
CA ALA A 79 -14.57 -2.02 0.09
C ALA A 79 -13.71 -3.19 -0.43
N GLU A 80 -12.43 -3.23 -0.07
CA GLU A 80 -11.54 -4.35 -0.41
C GLU A 80 -12.01 -5.66 0.22
N LEU A 81 -12.31 -5.65 1.53
CA LEU A 81 -12.80 -6.85 2.23
C LEU A 81 -14.09 -7.39 1.60
N LYS A 82 -15.02 -6.51 1.20
CA LYS A 82 -16.23 -6.92 0.50
C LYS A 82 -15.92 -7.58 -0.85
N THR A 83 -15.01 -7.00 -1.60
CA THR A 83 -14.60 -7.53 -2.92
C THR A 83 -13.96 -8.91 -2.81
N LYS A 84 -13.27 -9.18 -1.68
CA LYS A 84 -12.60 -10.46 -1.39
C LYS A 84 -13.45 -11.45 -0.60
N ASN A 85 -14.70 -11.11 -0.27
CA ASN A 85 -15.59 -11.88 0.60
C ASN A 85 -15.06 -12.07 2.04
N ASP A 86 -14.21 -11.17 2.50
CA ASP A 86 -13.61 -11.21 3.85
C ASP A 86 -14.28 -10.24 4.83
N LEU A 87 -15.36 -9.56 4.42
CA LEU A 87 -16.04 -8.55 5.26
C LEU A 87 -16.54 -9.10 6.60
N ASN A 88 -17.00 -10.36 6.61
CA ASN A 88 -17.53 -11.02 7.80
C ASN A 88 -16.47 -11.84 8.54
N ASN A 89 -15.25 -11.90 8.05
CA ASN A 89 -14.17 -12.62 8.69
C ASN A 89 -13.55 -11.77 9.81
N LYS A 90 -13.14 -12.41 10.89
CA LYS A 90 -12.32 -11.74 11.88
C LYS A 90 -10.95 -11.45 11.28
N LEU A 91 -10.47 -10.25 11.53
CA LEU A 91 -9.16 -9.80 11.10
C LEU A 91 -8.23 -9.77 12.31
N TYR A 92 -7.23 -10.63 12.31
CA TYR A 92 -6.24 -10.69 13.37
C TYR A 92 -5.01 -9.85 13.00
N LEU A 93 -4.51 -9.10 13.97
CA LEU A 93 -3.25 -8.39 13.84
C LEU A 93 -2.12 -9.41 13.70
N ILE A 94 -1.29 -9.26 12.66
CA ILE A 94 -0.11 -10.09 12.49
C ILE A 94 1.01 -9.57 13.38
N ASP A 95 1.55 -10.43 14.24
CA ASP A 95 2.80 -10.15 14.93
C ASP A 95 3.98 -10.52 13.99
N VAL A 96 4.57 -9.48 13.40
CA VAL A 96 5.68 -9.63 12.44
C VAL A 96 6.91 -10.27 13.09
N ASN A 97 7.06 -10.18 14.42
CA ASN A 97 8.18 -10.80 15.12
C ASN A 97 8.08 -12.34 15.16
N LEU A 98 6.87 -12.89 15.01
CA LEU A 98 6.67 -14.33 14.90
C LEU A 98 6.99 -14.88 13.50
N LEU A 99 7.08 -13.98 12.51
CA LEU A 99 7.48 -14.33 11.16
C LEU A 99 9.02 -14.34 11.09
N GLU A 100 9.61 -15.46 10.78
CA GLU A 100 11.08 -15.62 10.71
C GLU A 100 11.69 -14.90 9.49
N ASP A 101 11.13 -13.75 9.07
CA ASP A 101 11.58 -12.96 7.91
C ASP A 101 11.97 -11.54 8.31
N ALA A 102 13.27 -11.33 8.56
CA ALA A 102 13.83 -10.03 8.88
C ALA A 102 13.74 -8.99 7.74
N THR A 103 13.29 -9.39 6.55
CA THR A 103 13.16 -8.48 5.39
C THR A 103 11.82 -7.76 5.36
N ILE A 104 10.86 -8.14 6.21
CA ILE A 104 9.57 -7.47 6.35
C ILE A 104 9.79 -6.17 7.14
N LYS A 105 9.77 -5.04 6.42
CA LYS A 105 9.99 -3.71 7.00
C LYS A 105 8.71 -2.94 7.30
N ARG A 106 7.59 -3.31 6.66
CA ARG A 106 6.27 -2.72 6.87
C ARG A 106 5.51 -3.49 7.93
N GLY A 107 4.47 -2.88 8.47
CA GLY A 107 3.59 -3.57 9.42
C GLY A 107 4.11 -3.64 10.86
N GLN A 108 5.18 -2.91 11.18
CA GLN A 108 5.76 -2.83 12.53
C GLN A 108 5.20 -1.67 13.35
N GLY A 109 4.13 -1.03 12.90
CA GLY A 109 3.49 0.08 13.58
C GLY A 109 2.39 -0.36 14.52
N THR A 110 1.44 0.53 14.75
CA THR A 110 0.26 0.29 15.59
C THR A 110 -1.02 0.31 14.75
N VAL A 111 -2.12 -0.20 15.31
CA VAL A 111 -3.43 -0.12 14.67
C VAL A 111 -3.88 1.34 14.47
N MET A 112 -3.45 2.25 15.37
CA MET A 112 -3.80 3.67 15.30
C MET A 112 -3.18 4.36 14.08
N ASP A 113 -1.93 4.06 13.74
CA ASP A 113 -1.25 4.62 12.57
C ASP A 113 -1.51 3.82 11.29
N LYS A 114 -2.28 2.73 11.42
CA LYS A 114 -2.63 1.80 10.33
C LYS A 114 -1.43 1.14 9.64
N ASN A 115 -0.24 1.26 10.21
CA ASN A 115 0.99 0.67 9.67
C ASN A 115 1.16 -0.78 10.14
N VAL A 116 0.13 -1.58 9.94
CA VAL A 116 0.07 -2.98 10.38
C VAL A 116 -0.46 -3.88 9.27
N PHE A 117 -0.04 -5.14 9.33
CA PHE A 117 -0.65 -6.21 8.55
C PHE A 117 -1.70 -6.93 9.39
N VAL A 118 -2.76 -7.38 8.72
CA VAL A 118 -3.79 -8.24 9.30
C VAL A 118 -4.01 -9.45 8.42
N VAL A 119 -4.45 -10.53 9.03
CA VAL A 119 -4.82 -11.77 8.35
C VAL A 119 -6.29 -12.08 8.61
N ALA A 120 -7.02 -12.46 7.57
CA ALA A 120 -8.40 -12.89 7.67
C ALA A 120 -8.46 -14.36 8.11
N GLU A 121 -9.28 -14.66 9.14
CA GLU A 121 -9.33 -15.95 9.82
C GLU A 121 -9.59 -17.15 8.89
N ASN A 122 -10.52 -17.02 7.95
CA ASN A 122 -10.96 -18.16 7.14
C ASN A 122 -10.24 -18.29 5.80
N THR A 123 -9.71 -17.20 5.27
CA THR A 123 -9.11 -17.17 3.93
C THR A 123 -7.59 -17.09 3.95
N ASN A 124 -7.01 -16.77 5.13
CA ASN A 124 -5.58 -16.47 5.30
C ASN A 124 -5.10 -15.31 4.41
N ASN A 125 -6.02 -14.51 3.86
CA ASN A 125 -5.66 -13.34 3.09
C ASN A 125 -4.98 -12.31 4.00
N VAL A 126 -3.84 -11.81 3.54
CA VAL A 126 -3.04 -10.79 4.25
C VAL A 126 -3.31 -9.43 3.65
N TYR A 127 -3.58 -8.46 4.52
CA TYR A 127 -3.87 -7.08 4.15
C TYR A 127 -3.00 -6.11 4.93
N TYR A 128 -2.62 -5.02 4.27
CA TYR A 128 -1.97 -3.87 4.90
C TYR A 128 -3.00 -2.75 5.09
N ILE A 129 -3.40 -2.45 6.32
CA ILE A 129 -4.55 -1.58 6.63
C ILE A 129 -4.39 -0.17 6.07
N LYS A 130 -3.18 0.40 6.12
CA LYS A 130 -2.91 1.75 5.62
C LYS A 130 -3.15 1.88 4.12
N GLY A 131 -2.96 0.79 3.39
CA GLY A 131 -2.99 0.78 1.94
C GLY A 131 -1.81 1.53 1.31
N PHE A 132 -1.62 1.32 0.03
CA PHE A 132 -0.62 2.01 -0.79
C PHE A 132 -1.28 2.66 -1.99
N LYS A 133 -1.14 3.99 -2.13
CA LYS A 133 -1.72 4.75 -3.24
C LYS A 133 -0.79 4.77 -4.45
N TYR A 134 -1.28 4.29 -5.58
CA TYR A 134 -0.54 4.31 -6.84
C TYR A 134 -1.49 4.49 -8.02
N LYS A 135 -1.23 5.48 -8.87
CA LYS A 135 -2.01 5.80 -10.09
C LYS A 135 -3.52 5.91 -9.84
N GLY A 136 -3.92 6.62 -8.78
CA GLY A 136 -5.35 6.84 -8.44
C GLY A 136 -6.07 5.63 -7.85
N LYS A 137 -5.35 4.56 -7.52
CA LYS A 137 -5.87 3.37 -6.86
C LYS A 137 -5.21 3.17 -5.51
N VAL A 138 -5.88 2.46 -4.62
CA VAL A 138 -5.36 2.05 -3.31
C VAL A 138 -5.24 0.54 -3.28
N TYR A 139 -4.10 0.04 -2.86
CA TYR A 139 -3.77 -1.38 -2.77
C TYR A 139 -3.59 -1.76 -1.31
N PHE A 140 -4.33 -2.76 -0.85
CA PHE A 140 -4.27 -3.25 0.53
C PHE A 140 -3.63 -4.63 0.65
N GLY A 141 -3.57 -5.38 -0.46
CA GLY A 141 -3.04 -6.72 -0.50
C GLY A 141 -2.59 -7.11 -1.92
N LEU A 142 -2.29 -8.38 -2.12
CA LEU A 142 -1.98 -8.91 -3.44
C LEU A 142 -3.23 -8.87 -4.32
N LYS A 143 -3.07 -8.41 -5.56
CA LYS A 143 -4.14 -8.31 -6.57
C LYS A 143 -5.34 -7.46 -6.10
N SER A 144 -5.12 -6.56 -5.14
CA SER A 144 -6.14 -5.62 -4.72
C SER A 144 -6.03 -4.32 -5.49
N GLU A 145 -7.16 -3.76 -5.86
CA GLU A 145 -7.24 -2.42 -6.44
C GLU A 145 -8.59 -1.80 -6.07
N VAL A 146 -8.54 -0.75 -5.26
CA VAL A 146 -9.73 0.02 -4.89
C VAL A 146 -9.52 1.48 -5.28
N TYR A 147 -10.43 2.02 -6.07
CA TYR A 147 -10.45 3.45 -6.36
C TYR A 147 -10.87 4.23 -5.12
N GLU A 148 -10.28 5.38 -4.86
CA GLU A 148 -10.55 6.18 -3.66
C GLU A 148 -12.04 6.51 -3.45
N SER A 149 -12.83 6.61 -4.53
CA SER A 149 -14.27 6.88 -4.48
C SER A 149 -15.14 5.62 -4.42
N LYS A 150 -14.57 4.43 -4.57
CA LYS A 150 -15.33 3.18 -4.76
C LYS A 150 -16.09 2.75 -3.50
N SER A 151 -15.63 3.15 -2.32
CA SER A 151 -16.32 2.88 -1.07
C SER A 151 -17.72 3.48 -1.03
N LYS A 152 -17.90 4.67 -1.63
CA LYS A 152 -19.21 5.33 -1.74
C LYS A 152 -20.15 4.61 -2.71
N GLU A 153 -19.61 4.08 -3.82
CA GLU A 153 -20.38 3.32 -4.82
C GLU A 153 -20.87 1.97 -4.27
N LEU A 154 -20.13 1.38 -3.33
CA LEU A 154 -20.48 0.10 -2.72
C LEU A 154 -21.53 0.21 -1.59
N GLY A 155 -22.00 1.41 -1.28
CA GLY A 155 -23.14 1.65 -0.41
C GLY A 155 -22.97 1.13 1.03
N TYR A 156 -21.83 1.38 1.65
CA TYR A 156 -21.62 1.06 3.06
C TYR A 156 -22.40 2.04 3.92
N VAL A 157 -23.56 1.59 4.40
CA VAL A 157 -24.29 2.26 5.48
C VAL A 157 -23.91 1.56 6.77
N TRP A 158 -23.10 2.20 7.60
CA TRP A 158 -22.83 1.72 8.95
C TRP A 158 -24.05 1.98 9.82
N ARG A 159 -24.73 0.92 10.24
CA ARG A 159 -25.54 1.00 11.45
C ARG A 159 -24.60 0.74 12.63
N MET A 160 -24.38 1.76 13.43
CA MET A 160 -23.92 1.55 14.80
C MET A 160 -25.08 0.89 15.54
N GLU A 161 -24.90 -0.34 15.96
CA GLU A 161 -25.66 -0.94 17.06
C GLU A 161 -24.83 -0.84 18.32
#